data_3e290b85bb1046c84aafecf091dc09e7
#
_entry.id   3e290b85bb1046c84aafecf091dc09e7
#
_cell.length_a   1.000
_cell.length_b   1.000
_cell.length_c   1.000
_cell.angle_alpha   90.00
_cell.angle_beta   90.00
_cell.angle_gamma   90.00
#
_symmetry.space_group_name_H-M   'P 1'
#
loop_
_entity.id
_entity.type
_entity.pdbx_description
1 polymer ?
#
loop_
_entity_poly.entity_id
_entity_poly.type
_entity_poly.pdbx_seq_one_letter_code
_entity_poly.pdbx_strand_id
1 'polypeptide(L)'
;MEMAISVASGKPCLGTFPVPSPGPVLLYAAEDSVSEVRARLESLTLYHGVELGQLPVWVITADSLRLDHPDDQEKLEVTVARYQPRLLVLDPLIRLHQLDENASGPMAALLGFFRSLQRKTGTAIALVHHTRKMPASAGYSLRGSSDFYAWTDSFLHLQRRHGQLTLTAEHRSAPPFGPVALELARDDTSNTHLKLVAGDADPRASVTSDPVNSLANRILELLSASPEPLTAAHLRSVLRVRNERLVEALRQILSEHKIHRIDRGYAIGKESRNQVADPSHSAVPNPGTYQAEHKLGRVSS
;
A
#
# COMPACT_ATOMS: atom_id res chain seq x y z
N MET A 1 7.46 15.64 -0.29
CA MET A 1 7.47 16.73 0.74
C MET A 1 6.57 16.40 1.94
N GLU A 2 5.32 15.93 1.78
CA GLU A 2 4.45 15.51 2.92
C GLU A 2 5.16 14.57 3.89
N MET A 3 5.75 13.48 3.39
CA MET A 3 6.53 12.54 4.21
C MET A 3 7.70 13.23 4.94
N ALA A 4 8.33 14.21 4.32
CA ALA A 4 9.43 14.96 4.93
C ALA A 4 8.97 15.78 6.14
N ILE A 5 7.86 16.52 6.01
CA ILE A 5 7.28 17.27 7.13
C ILE A 5 6.78 16.33 8.23
N SER A 6 6.13 15.23 7.86
CA SER A 6 5.65 14.24 8.83
C SER A 6 6.80 13.63 9.65
N VAL A 7 7.89 13.22 8.99
CA VAL A 7 9.07 12.66 9.68
C VAL A 7 9.75 13.71 10.56
N ALA A 8 9.89 14.95 10.09
CA ALA A 8 10.53 16.01 10.86
C ALA A 8 9.70 16.46 12.07
N SER A 9 8.38 16.48 11.95
CA SER A 9 7.46 16.96 12.99
C SER A 9 6.93 15.87 13.93
N GLY A 10 7.02 14.60 13.54
CA GLY A 10 6.35 13.48 14.23
C GLY A 10 4.84 13.42 14.03
N LYS A 11 4.27 14.30 13.18
CA LYS A 11 2.85 14.28 12.86
C LYS A 11 2.53 13.12 11.90
N PRO A 12 1.33 12.54 11.98
CA PRO A 12 0.94 11.46 11.09
C PRO A 12 1.00 11.87 9.61
N CYS A 13 1.68 11.09 8.78
CA CYS A 13 1.71 11.32 7.33
C CYS A 13 0.30 11.11 6.74
N LEU A 14 -0.13 12.01 5.87
CA LEU A 14 -1.50 12.06 5.32
C LEU A 14 -2.59 12.07 6.41
N GLY A 15 -2.28 12.57 7.60
CA GLY A 15 -3.17 12.59 8.75
C GLY A 15 -3.46 11.22 9.38
N THR A 16 -2.89 10.13 8.86
CA THR A 16 -3.27 8.76 9.24
C THR A 16 -2.10 7.86 9.61
N PHE A 17 -0.99 7.93 8.89
CA PHE A 17 0.14 7.03 9.08
C PHE A 17 1.08 7.57 10.18
N PRO A 18 1.17 6.92 11.35
CA PRO A 18 1.98 7.42 12.45
C PRO A 18 3.46 7.38 12.11
N VAL A 19 4.20 8.34 12.65
CA VAL A 19 5.66 8.41 12.58
C VAL A 19 6.25 8.02 13.94
N PRO A 20 6.63 6.75 14.14
CA PRO A 20 7.07 6.26 15.46
C PRO A 20 8.46 6.80 15.86
N SER A 21 9.25 7.25 14.91
CA SER A 21 10.61 7.75 15.14
C SER A 21 10.86 9.01 14.31
N PRO A 22 10.38 10.17 14.76
CA PRO A 22 10.64 11.43 14.08
C PRO A 22 12.12 11.83 14.17
N GLY A 23 12.54 12.73 13.29
CA GLY A 23 13.92 13.23 13.29
C GLY A 23 14.26 14.03 12.06
N PRO A 24 15.54 14.40 11.90
CA PRO A 24 16.01 15.27 10.84
C PRO A 24 15.71 14.73 9.43
N VAL A 25 15.43 15.63 8.51
CA VAL A 25 15.18 15.31 7.10
C VAL A 25 16.09 16.11 6.19
N LEU A 26 16.67 15.44 5.21
CA LEU A 26 17.42 16.05 4.13
C LEU A 26 16.66 15.83 2.82
N LEU A 27 16.39 16.92 2.09
CA LEU A 27 15.61 16.91 0.86
C LEU A 27 16.43 17.50 -0.30
N TYR A 28 16.44 16.82 -1.43
CA TYR A 28 16.88 17.35 -2.70
C TYR A 28 15.73 17.26 -3.71
N ALA A 29 15.26 18.43 -4.18
CA ALA A 29 14.22 18.57 -5.20
C ALA A 29 14.85 19.19 -6.45
N ALA A 30 15.25 18.34 -7.40
CA ALA A 30 16.08 18.74 -8.54
C ALA A 30 15.33 19.54 -9.62
N GLU A 31 14.01 19.52 -9.63
CA GLU A 31 13.18 20.16 -10.65
C GLU A 31 12.50 21.46 -10.16
N ASP A 32 12.46 21.67 -8.86
CA ASP A 32 11.80 22.82 -8.25
C ASP A 32 12.83 23.89 -7.83
N SER A 33 12.46 25.15 -7.97
CA SER A 33 13.25 26.24 -7.39
C SER A 33 13.17 26.21 -5.86
N VAL A 34 14.20 26.78 -5.21
CA VAL A 34 14.25 26.88 -3.72
C VAL A 34 13.00 27.58 -3.17
N SER A 35 12.50 28.61 -3.87
CA SER A 35 11.27 29.32 -3.49
C SER A 35 10.02 28.46 -3.56
N GLU A 36 9.89 27.61 -4.58
CA GLU A 36 8.78 26.68 -4.72
C GLU A 36 8.82 25.58 -3.68
N VAL A 37 10.01 25.00 -3.44
CA VAL A 37 10.22 24.03 -2.36
C VAL A 37 9.81 24.63 -1.01
N ARG A 38 10.28 25.85 -0.73
CA ARG A 38 9.95 26.54 0.51
C ARG A 38 8.45 26.79 0.65
N ALA A 39 7.79 27.33 -0.37
CA ALA A 39 6.35 27.59 -0.34
C ALA A 39 5.52 26.32 -0.11
N ARG A 40 5.92 25.19 -0.73
CA ARG A 40 5.27 23.90 -0.49
C ARG A 40 5.48 23.36 0.91
N LEU A 41 6.70 23.50 1.47
CA LEU A 41 6.99 23.10 2.84
C LEU A 41 6.19 23.96 3.84
N GLU A 42 6.14 25.29 3.64
CA GLU A 42 5.33 26.21 4.46
C GLU A 42 3.84 25.85 4.41
N SER A 43 3.29 25.55 3.24
CA SER A 43 1.90 25.09 3.09
C SER A 43 1.62 23.81 3.89
N LEU A 44 2.51 22.83 3.85
CA LEU A 44 2.38 21.58 4.58
C LEU A 44 2.53 21.76 6.09
N THR A 45 3.43 22.65 6.53
CA THR A 45 3.60 22.91 7.97
C THR A 45 2.39 23.61 8.56
N LEU A 46 1.75 24.52 7.82
CA LEU A 46 0.46 25.12 8.22
C LEU A 46 -0.64 24.07 8.38
N TYR A 47 -0.74 23.13 7.42
CA TYR A 47 -1.69 22.00 7.53
C TYR A 47 -1.45 21.15 8.78
N HIS A 48 -0.18 20.87 9.11
CA HIS A 48 0.16 20.08 10.29
C HIS A 48 0.14 20.88 11.60
N GLY A 49 -0.09 22.20 11.56
CA GLY A 49 -0.10 23.07 12.73
C GLY A 49 1.29 23.17 13.39
N VAL A 50 2.35 23.23 12.59
CA VAL A 50 3.74 23.34 13.05
C VAL A 50 4.44 24.50 12.32
N GLU A 51 5.54 25.00 12.87
CA GLU A 51 6.32 26.09 12.29
C GLU A 51 7.54 25.55 11.56
N LEU A 52 7.72 25.89 10.27
CA LEU A 52 8.81 25.37 9.44
C LEU A 52 10.19 25.65 10.04
N GLY A 53 10.38 26.86 10.61
CA GLY A 53 11.65 27.25 11.20
C GLY A 53 12.09 26.45 12.42
N GLN A 54 11.18 25.71 13.04
CA GLN A 54 11.45 24.85 14.19
C GLN A 54 11.69 23.37 13.79
N LEU A 55 11.43 23.02 12.52
CA LEU A 55 11.61 21.66 12.05
C LEU A 55 13.04 21.40 11.57
N PRO A 56 13.63 20.25 11.90
CA PRO A 56 14.93 19.85 11.40
C PRO A 56 14.84 19.35 9.94
N VAL A 57 14.49 20.26 9.03
CA VAL A 57 14.40 20.00 7.58
C VAL A 57 15.47 20.84 6.87
N TRP A 58 16.35 20.19 6.15
CA TRP A 58 17.36 20.84 5.32
C TRP A 58 17.12 20.51 3.85
N VAL A 59 17.36 21.49 3.01
CA VAL A 59 17.24 21.36 1.55
C VAL A 59 18.62 21.49 0.92
N ILE A 60 19.00 20.52 0.11
CA ILE A 60 20.20 20.63 -0.72
C ILE A 60 19.86 21.57 -1.87
N THR A 61 20.61 22.67 -1.98
CA THR A 61 20.41 23.73 -2.99
C THR A 61 21.45 23.71 -4.10
N ALA A 62 22.14 22.58 -4.29
CA ALA A 62 23.09 22.41 -5.38
C ALA A 62 22.37 22.49 -6.72
N ASP A 63 22.92 23.22 -7.68
CA ASP A 63 22.36 23.36 -9.04
C ASP A 63 22.28 22.02 -9.77
N SER A 64 23.21 21.11 -9.48
CA SER A 64 23.20 19.75 -9.96
C SER A 64 23.81 18.81 -8.92
N LEU A 65 23.26 17.61 -8.82
CA LEU A 65 23.79 16.51 -8.03
C LEU A 65 23.83 15.27 -8.91
N ARG A 66 25.04 14.77 -9.19
CA ARG A 66 25.28 13.67 -10.13
C ARG A 66 25.82 12.44 -9.41
N LEU A 67 24.93 11.60 -8.92
CA LEU A 67 25.29 10.44 -8.11
C LEU A 67 25.83 9.23 -8.92
N ASP A 68 25.95 9.39 -10.23
CA ASP A 68 26.78 8.55 -11.09
C ASP A 68 28.27 8.95 -11.07
N HIS A 69 28.64 10.04 -10.37
CA HIS A 69 30.00 10.50 -10.18
C HIS A 69 30.46 10.34 -8.72
N PRO A 70 31.66 9.75 -8.47
CA PRO A 70 32.18 9.51 -7.12
C PRO A 70 32.30 10.79 -6.27
N ASP A 71 32.70 11.90 -6.86
CA ASP A 71 32.85 13.17 -6.12
C ASP A 71 31.54 13.68 -5.51
N ASP A 72 30.43 13.52 -6.23
CA ASP A 72 29.13 13.93 -5.72
C ASP A 72 28.55 12.90 -4.74
N GLN A 73 28.90 11.62 -4.90
CA GLN A 73 28.62 10.60 -3.87
C GLN A 73 29.33 10.94 -2.56
N GLU A 74 30.61 11.32 -2.60
CA GLU A 74 31.37 11.71 -1.40
C GLU A 74 30.77 12.96 -0.74
N LYS A 75 30.42 14.00 -1.50
CA LYS A 75 29.76 15.19 -0.99
C LYS A 75 28.43 14.86 -0.30
N LEU A 76 27.65 13.95 -0.88
CA LEU A 76 26.40 13.49 -0.27
C LEU A 76 26.66 12.70 1.01
N GLU A 77 27.65 11.79 1.03
CA GLU A 77 28.05 11.06 2.24
C GLU A 77 28.46 12.02 3.38
N VAL A 78 29.29 13.02 3.08
CA VAL A 78 29.71 14.05 4.07
C VAL A 78 28.50 14.84 4.57
N THR A 79 27.59 15.20 3.68
CA THR A 79 26.38 15.95 4.03
C THR A 79 25.47 15.11 4.94
N VAL A 80 25.22 13.84 4.58
CA VAL A 80 24.40 12.91 5.39
C VAL A 80 25.07 12.66 6.75
N ALA A 81 26.38 12.46 6.79
CA ALA A 81 27.13 12.29 8.04
C ALA A 81 27.03 13.52 8.96
N ARG A 82 27.02 14.73 8.38
CA ARG A 82 26.91 15.99 9.14
C ARG A 82 25.51 16.19 9.75
N TYR A 83 24.44 15.97 8.95
CA TYR A 83 23.06 16.25 9.38
C TYR A 83 22.36 15.06 10.02
N GLN A 84 22.91 13.85 9.87
CA GLN A 84 22.38 12.59 10.40
C GLN A 84 20.86 12.43 10.20
N PRO A 85 20.35 12.61 8.97
CA PRO A 85 18.93 12.60 8.74
C PRO A 85 18.33 11.21 8.99
N ARG A 86 17.10 11.19 9.54
CA ARG A 86 16.27 9.99 9.56
C ARG A 86 15.79 9.62 8.17
N LEU A 87 15.56 10.64 7.34
CA LEU A 87 15.07 10.49 5.98
C LEU A 87 15.85 11.38 5.02
N LEU A 88 16.38 10.78 3.97
CA LEU A 88 16.91 11.47 2.79
C LEU A 88 15.90 11.30 1.65
N VAL A 89 15.38 12.40 1.11
CA VAL A 89 14.47 12.42 -0.04
C VAL A 89 15.21 12.94 -1.26
N LEU A 90 15.20 12.17 -2.33
CA LEU A 90 15.82 12.50 -3.62
C LEU A 90 14.75 12.50 -4.71
N ASP A 91 14.41 13.68 -5.25
CA ASP A 91 13.25 13.91 -6.12
C ASP A 91 13.61 14.76 -7.36
N PRO A 92 13.48 14.22 -8.57
CA PRO A 92 13.36 12.81 -8.92
C PRO A 92 14.71 12.15 -9.22
N LEU A 93 14.77 10.82 -9.12
CA LEU A 93 16.00 10.05 -9.37
C LEU A 93 16.61 10.28 -10.76
N ILE A 94 15.79 10.44 -11.80
CA ILE A 94 16.25 10.66 -13.19
C ILE A 94 17.14 11.90 -13.34
N ARG A 95 17.08 12.85 -12.42
CA ARG A 95 17.93 14.05 -12.39
C ARG A 95 19.28 13.83 -11.72
N LEU A 96 19.44 12.71 -11.02
CA LEU A 96 20.63 12.42 -10.22
C LEU A 96 21.69 11.62 -10.97
N HIS A 97 21.43 11.21 -12.22
CA HIS A 97 22.36 10.43 -13.05
C HIS A 97 22.10 10.62 -14.54
N GLN A 98 23.05 10.20 -15.38
CA GLN A 98 22.90 10.11 -16.84
C GLN A 98 22.97 8.64 -17.33
N LEU A 99 22.81 7.69 -16.42
CA LEU A 99 22.86 6.28 -16.76
C LEU A 99 21.61 5.88 -17.56
N ASP A 100 21.77 4.89 -18.45
CA ASP A 100 20.61 4.22 -19.05
C ASP A 100 19.94 3.35 -17.97
N GLU A 101 18.72 3.72 -17.57
CA GLU A 101 17.96 3.00 -16.56
C GLU A 101 17.61 1.55 -16.94
N ASN A 102 17.75 1.18 -18.22
CA ASN A 102 17.59 -0.20 -18.68
C ASN A 102 18.89 -1.02 -18.61
N ALA A 103 20.02 -0.35 -18.39
CA ALA A 103 21.32 -1.00 -18.23
C ALA A 103 21.51 -1.43 -16.75
N SER A 104 21.37 -2.73 -16.48
CA SER A 104 21.40 -3.26 -15.11
C SER A 104 22.72 -3.00 -14.37
N GLY A 105 23.88 -3.13 -15.02
CA GLY A 105 25.16 -2.96 -14.36
C GLY A 105 25.40 -1.57 -13.73
N PRO A 106 25.35 -0.48 -14.51
CA PRO A 106 25.48 0.87 -13.98
C PRO A 106 24.44 1.25 -12.94
N MET A 107 23.17 0.84 -13.15
CA MET A 107 22.12 1.08 -12.18
C MET A 107 22.32 0.30 -10.88
N ALA A 108 22.78 -0.94 -10.96
CA ALA A 108 23.11 -1.72 -9.76
C ALA A 108 24.24 -1.06 -8.92
N ALA A 109 25.23 -0.45 -9.58
CA ALA A 109 26.29 0.30 -8.89
C ALA A 109 25.74 1.52 -8.14
N LEU A 110 24.86 2.32 -8.76
CA LEU A 110 24.20 3.46 -8.12
C LEU A 110 23.31 3.02 -6.94
N LEU A 111 22.52 1.98 -7.13
CA LEU A 111 21.68 1.41 -6.07
C LEU A 111 22.54 0.80 -4.94
N GLY A 112 23.69 0.24 -5.28
CA GLY A 112 24.70 -0.23 -4.33
C GLY A 112 25.26 0.88 -3.47
N PHE A 113 25.52 2.06 -4.06
CA PHE A 113 25.91 3.25 -3.31
C PHE A 113 24.85 3.65 -2.28
N PHE A 114 23.59 3.77 -2.68
CA PHE A 114 22.51 4.08 -1.74
C PHE A 114 22.37 3.05 -0.62
N ARG A 115 22.53 1.76 -0.93
CA ARG A 115 22.50 0.69 0.09
C ARG A 115 23.68 0.81 1.06
N SER A 116 24.85 1.15 0.57
CA SER A 116 26.03 1.41 1.39
C SER A 116 25.81 2.61 2.32
N LEU A 117 25.33 3.73 1.77
CA LEU A 117 25.01 4.93 2.54
C LEU A 117 24.00 4.64 3.66
N GLN A 118 22.90 3.96 3.33
CA GLN A 118 21.88 3.53 4.30
C GLN A 118 22.50 2.70 5.44
N ARG A 119 23.34 1.71 5.10
CA ARG A 119 23.96 0.83 6.11
C ARG A 119 24.95 1.56 7.01
N LYS A 120 25.73 2.50 6.45
CA LYS A 120 26.70 3.30 7.19
C LYS A 120 26.04 4.28 8.17
N THR A 121 24.89 4.86 7.79
CA THR A 121 24.33 6.00 8.52
C THR A 121 23.00 5.69 9.22
N GLY A 122 22.33 4.59 8.88
CA GLY A 122 20.98 4.29 9.36
C GLY A 122 19.88 5.18 8.76
N THR A 123 20.22 6.02 7.78
CA THR A 123 19.28 6.94 7.10
C THR A 123 18.36 6.17 6.17
N ALA A 124 17.05 6.37 6.30
CA ALA A 124 16.09 5.90 5.29
C ALA A 124 16.22 6.74 4.02
N ILE A 125 16.22 6.11 2.85
CA ILE A 125 16.36 6.81 1.56
C ILE A 125 15.06 6.63 0.78
N ALA A 126 14.42 7.75 0.41
CA ALA A 126 13.24 7.80 -0.44
C ALA A 126 13.64 8.35 -1.82
N LEU A 127 13.55 7.49 -2.84
CA LEU A 127 13.79 7.86 -4.23
C LEU A 127 12.45 8.08 -4.93
N VAL A 128 12.23 9.26 -5.51
CA VAL A 128 11.08 9.53 -6.35
C VAL A 128 11.41 9.14 -7.78
N HIS A 129 10.58 8.30 -8.38
CA HIS A 129 10.79 7.79 -9.73
C HIS A 129 9.50 7.82 -10.54
N HIS A 130 9.59 8.28 -11.79
CA HIS A 130 8.44 8.32 -12.69
C HIS A 130 8.14 6.94 -13.29
N THR A 131 6.87 6.56 -13.28
CA THR A 131 6.41 5.31 -13.90
C THR A 131 6.23 5.47 -15.41
N ARG A 132 6.24 4.35 -16.15
CA ARG A 132 5.87 4.33 -17.58
C ARG A 132 4.38 4.66 -17.74
N LYS A 133 4.03 5.35 -18.84
CA LYS A 133 2.63 5.71 -19.18
C LYS A 133 1.74 4.51 -19.53
N MET A 134 2.27 3.30 -19.66
CA MET A 134 1.52 2.10 -20.01
C MET A 134 0.95 1.40 -18.76
N PRO A 135 -0.28 0.85 -18.82
CA PRO A 135 -0.86 0.10 -17.72
C PRO A 135 -0.14 -1.25 -17.58
N ALA A 136 0.76 -1.34 -16.63
CA ALA A 136 1.35 -2.60 -16.17
C ALA A 136 0.90 -2.86 -14.72
N SER A 137 0.92 -4.12 -14.27
CA SER A 137 0.75 -4.45 -12.85
C SER A 137 1.78 -3.70 -12.01
N ALA A 138 1.46 -3.35 -10.75
CA ALA A 138 2.20 -2.39 -9.94
C ALA A 138 3.73 -2.58 -9.94
N GLY A 139 4.23 -3.82 -9.77
CA GLY A 139 5.67 -4.12 -9.78
C GLY A 139 6.39 -4.00 -11.12
N TYR A 140 5.65 -3.92 -12.27
CA TYR A 140 6.22 -3.83 -13.63
C TYR A 140 6.07 -2.46 -14.28
N SER A 141 5.55 -1.47 -13.56
CA SER A 141 5.32 -0.11 -14.10
C SER A 141 6.53 0.81 -14.00
N LEU A 142 7.59 0.41 -13.29
CA LEU A 142 8.82 1.19 -13.20
C LEU A 142 9.53 1.27 -14.55
N ARG A 143 10.02 2.46 -14.89
CA ARG A 143 11.04 2.61 -15.93
C ARG A 143 12.32 2.04 -15.37
N GLY A 144 13.03 1.22 -16.16
CA GLY A 144 14.32 0.69 -15.77
C GLY A 144 14.34 -0.80 -15.50
N SER A 145 15.47 -1.25 -15.00
CA SER A 145 15.73 -2.66 -14.73
C SER A 145 14.89 -3.17 -13.54
N SER A 146 14.68 -4.49 -13.50
CA SER A 146 14.13 -5.20 -12.34
C SER A 146 14.91 -4.95 -11.04
N ASP A 147 16.12 -4.39 -11.15
CA ASP A 147 17.02 -4.09 -10.04
C ASP A 147 16.42 -3.04 -9.08
N PHE A 148 15.67 -2.06 -9.59
CA PHE A 148 14.96 -1.10 -8.73
C PHE A 148 13.99 -1.78 -7.79
N TYR A 149 13.12 -2.64 -8.33
CA TYR A 149 12.14 -3.36 -7.52
C TYR A 149 12.82 -4.29 -6.51
N ALA A 150 13.87 -4.99 -6.94
CA ALA A 150 14.65 -5.85 -6.07
C ALA A 150 15.41 -5.08 -4.96
N TRP A 151 15.79 -3.83 -5.24
CA TRP A 151 16.51 -2.99 -4.28
C TRP A 151 15.60 -2.42 -3.20
N THR A 152 14.33 -2.06 -3.50
CA THR A 152 13.44 -1.39 -2.56
C THR A 152 13.03 -2.29 -1.40
N ASP A 153 12.95 -1.73 -0.19
CA ASP A 153 12.36 -2.38 0.98
C ASP A 153 10.85 -2.07 1.06
N SER A 154 10.45 -0.90 0.56
CA SER A 154 9.06 -0.47 0.43
C SER A 154 8.85 0.26 -0.88
N PHE A 155 7.79 -0.07 -1.59
CA PHE A 155 7.42 0.55 -2.84
C PHE A 155 6.07 1.26 -2.69
N LEU A 156 6.06 2.57 -2.87
CA LEU A 156 4.85 3.41 -2.81
C LEU A 156 4.46 3.80 -4.23
N HIS A 157 3.32 3.33 -4.70
CA HIS A 157 2.81 3.62 -6.03
C HIS A 157 1.66 4.62 -5.97
N LEU A 158 1.95 5.86 -6.41
CA LEU A 158 0.97 6.93 -6.53
C LEU A 158 0.46 6.98 -7.98
N GLN A 159 -0.83 6.84 -8.19
CA GLN A 159 -1.43 6.75 -9.51
C GLN A 159 -2.66 7.65 -9.62
N ARG A 160 -2.79 8.35 -10.76
CA ARG A 160 -4.03 9.07 -11.09
C ARG A 160 -4.77 8.35 -12.22
N ARG A 161 -6.02 7.94 -11.96
CA ARG A 161 -6.91 7.33 -12.96
C ARG A 161 -8.29 7.98 -12.89
N HIS A 162 -8.84 8.39 -14.03
CA HIS A 162 -10.18 9.02 -14.10
C HIS A 162 -10.37 10.17 -13.11
N GLY A 163 -9.33 10.97 -12.90
CA GLY A 163 -9.35 12.08 -11.94
C GLY A 163 -9.07 11.69 -10.48
N GLN A 164 -9.19 10.42 -10.12
CA GLN A 164 -8.94 9.91 -8.79
C GLN A 164 -7.44 9.62 -8.59
N LEU A 165 -6.88 10.10 -7.50
CA LEU A 165 -5.53 9.78 -7.04
C LEU A 165 -5.60 8.60 -6.06
N THR A 166 -4.75 7.59 -6.25
CA THR A 166 -4.69 6.40 -5.40
C THR A 166 -3.26 6.11 -4.97
N LEU A 167 -3.09 5.65 -3.74
CA LEU A 167 -1.83 5.18 -3.19
C LEU A 167 -1.92 3.68 -2.89
N THR A 168 -0.93 2.93 -3.36
CA THR A 168 -0.72 1.52 -3.00
C THR A 168 0.68 1.38 -2.46
N ALA A 169 0.86 0.54 -1.46
CA ALA A 169 2.19 0.22 -0.94
C ALA A 169 2.44 -1.28 -0.95
N GLU A 170 3.65 -1.64 -1.36
CA GLU A 170 4.19 -2.99 -1.25
C GLU A 170 5.43 -2.94 -0.35
N HIS A 171 5.60 -3.95 0.49
CA HIS A 171 6.70 -4.03 1.44
C HIS A 171 7.37 -5.39 1.34
N ARG A 172 8.70 -5.42 1.53
CA ARG A 172 9.45 -6.68 1.59
C ARG A 172 9.14 -7.49 2.84
N SER A 173 8.92 -6.81 3.97
CA SER A 173 8.82 -7.43 5.30
C SER A 173 7.55 -7.08 6.05
N ALA A 174 6.55 -6.51 5.36
CA ALA A 174 5.25 -6.19 5.93
C ALA A 174 4.14 -6.44 4.90
N PRO A 175 2.89 -6.63 5.32
CA PRO A 175 1.77 -6.74 4.38
C PRO A 175 1.65 -5.50 3.49
N PRO A 176 1.28 -5.67 2.21
CA PRO A 176 0.97 -4.55 1.33
C PRO A 176 -0.30 -3.84 1.79
N PHE A 177 -0.51 -2.58 1.41
CA PHE A 177 -1.78 -1.91 1.62
C PHE A 177 -2.25 -1.12 0.39
N GLY A 178 -3.53 -0.79 0.39
CA GLY A 178 -4.17 -0.04 -0.69
C GLY A 178 -4.77 -0.94 -1.78
N PRO A 179 -5.31 -0.34 -2.86
CA PRO A 179 -5.28 1.10 -3.14
C PRO A 179 -6.16 1.91 -2.20
N VAL A 180 -5.62 2.98 -1.63
CA VAL A 180 -6.39 3.98 -0.88
C VAL A 180 -6.55 5.24 -1.71
N ALA A 181 -7.74 5.84 -1.67
CA ALA A 181 -8.04 7.05 -2.40
C ALA A 181 -7.46 8.27 -1.69
N LEU A 182 -6.82 9.15 -2.45
CA LEU A 182 -6.29 10.42 -1.99
C LEU A 182 -7.00 11.56 -2.72
N GLU A 183 -7.18 12.65 -2.03
CA GLU A 183 -7.58 13.93 -2.66
C GLU A 183 -6.55 15.01 -2.37
N LEU A 184 -6.37 15.90 -3.35
CA LEU A 184 -5.62 17.13 -3.19
C LEU A 184 -6.58 18.17 -2.63
N ALA A 185 -6.53 18.36 -1.32
CA ALA A 185 -7.35 19.34 -0.63
C ALA A 185 -6.67 20.70 -0.63
N ARG A 186 -7.49 21.74 -0.66
CA ARG A 186 -7.07 23.12 -0.47
C ARG A 186 -7.82 23.68 0.74
N ASP A 187 -7.09 24.28 1.66
CA ASP A 187 -7.69 24.96 2.80
C ASP A 187 -8.16 26.38 2.44
N ASP A 188 -8.82 27.07 3.38
CA ASP A 188 -9.34 28.42 3.20
C ASP A 188 -8.24 29.47 2.91
N THR A 189 -6.98 29.15 3.23
CA THR A 189 -5.80 29.99 2.99
C THR A 189 -5.09 29.63 1.68
N SER A 190 -5.70 28.79 0.86
CA SER A 190 -5.15 28.28 -0.41
C SER A 190 -3.95 27.35 -0.29
N ASN A 191 -3.63 26.86 0.91
CA ASN A 191 -2.61 25.84 1.09
C ASN A 191 -3.09 24.51 0.57
N THR A 192 -2.23 23.79 -0.12
CA THR A 192 -2.57 22.56 -0.79
C THR A 192 -1.86 21.37 -0.11
N HIS A 193 -2.62 20.36 0.28
CA HIS A 193 -2.11 19.13 0.89
C HIS A 193 -2.85 17.91 0.38
N LEU A 194 -2.23 16.75 0.51
CA LEU A 194 -2.87 15.47 0.23
C LEU A 194 -3.50 14.93 1.52
N LYS A 195 -4.71 14.42 1.42
CA LYS A 195 -5.38 13.67 2.50
C LYS A 195 -6.05 12.40 1.98
N LEU A 196 -6.29 11.46 2.86
CA LEU A 196 -7.11 10.30 2.56
C LEU A 196 -8.57 10.71 2.38
N VAL A 197 -9.25 10.13 1.39
CA VAL A 197 -10.68 10.32 1.19
C VAL A 197 -11.43 9.61 2.33
N ALA A 198 -12.26 10.36 3.06
CA ALA A 198 -13.05 9.81 4.14
C ALA A 198 -14.03 8.74 3.61
N GLY A 199 -13.93 7.52 4.12
CA GLY A 199 -14.75 6.37 3.68
C GLY A 199 -13.93 5.11 3.43
N ASP A 200 -12.65 5.22 3.13
CA ASP A 200 -11.72 4.10 3.19
C ASP A 200 -11.33 3.90 4.67
N ALA A 201 -12.10 3.07 5.35
CA ALA A 201 -11.83 2.64 6.72
C ALA A 201 -10.37 2.23 6.85
N ASP A 202 -9.77 2.49 8.03
CA ASP A 202 -8.40 2.22 8.43
C ASP A 202 -7.53 1.55 7.33
N PRO A 203 -6.55 2.24 6.75
CA PRO A 203 -5.68 1.67 5.70
C PRO A 203 -5.04 0.33 6.10
N ARG A 204 -5.00 0.04 7.41
CA ARG A 204 -4.54 -1.24 7.97
C ARG A 204 -5.64 -2.31 7.99
N ALA A 205 -6.91 -1.93 8.04
CA ALA A 205 -8.03 -2.87 7.96
C ALA A 205 -8.23 -3.41 6.53
N SER A 206 -7.81 -2.68 5.49
CA SER A 206 -7.82 -3.15 4.11
C SER A 206 -6.73 -4.20 3.80
N VAL A 207 -5.85 -4.49 4.75
CA VAL A 207 -4.79 -5.51 4.64
C VAL A 207 -5.37 -6.95 4.58
N THR A 208 -6.64 -7.14 4.90
CA THR A 208 -7.30 -8.46 4.80
C THR A 208 -8.04 -8.69 3.48
N SER A 209 -8.08 -7.70 2.58
CA SER A 209 -8.62 -7.92 1.25
C SER A 209 -7.48 -8.19 0.26
N ASP A 210 -7.04 -9.44 0.21
CA ASP A 210 -6.37 -10.02 -0.94
C ASP A 210 -7.08 -9.50 -2.22
N PRO A 211 -6.36 -9.04 -3.28
CA PRO A 211 -7.00 -8.63 -4.53
C PRO A 211 -7.94 -9.70 -5.10
N VAL A 212 -7.70 -10.96 -4.73
CA VAL A 212 -8.57 -12.10 -5.01
C VAL A 212 -9.81 -12.06 -4.13
N ASN A 213 -9.70 -11.72 -2.83
CA ASN A 213 -10.86 -11.60 -1.92
C ASN A 213 -11.76 -10.40 -2.29
N SER A 214 -11.20 -9.27 -2.74
CA SER A 214 -11.97 -8.13 -3.25
C SER A 214 -12.74 -8.52 -4.53
N LEU A 215 -12.13 -9.28 -5.43
CA LEU A 215 -12.80 -9.79 -6.62
C LEU A 215 -13.82 -10.87 -6.25
N ALA A 216 -13.50 -11.74 -5.30
CA ALA A 216 -14.38 -12.74 -4.75
C ALA A 216 -15.68 -12.14 -4.20
N ASN A 217 -15.58 -11.07 -3.40
CA ASN A 217 -16.74 -10.38 -2.84
C ASN A 217 -17.60 -9.75 -3.94
N ARG A 218 -17.01 -9.10 -4.94
CA ARG A 218 -17.73 -8.54 -6.08
C ARG A 218 -18.43 -9.62 -6.92
N ILE A 219 -17.83 -10.79 -7.06
CA ILE A 219 -18.49 -11.95 -7.71
C ILE A 219 -19.68 -12.40 -6.87
N LEU A 220 -19.53 -12.53 -5.55
CA LEU A 220 -20.61 -12.91 -4.65
C LEU A 220 -21.76 -11.91 -4.68
N GLU A 221 -21.49 -10.61 -4.68
CA GLU A 221 -22.51 -9.56 -4.82
C GLU A 221 -23.30 -9.69 -6.14
N LEU A 222 -22.60 -9.88 -7.28
CA LEU A 222 -23.26 -10.06 -8.58
C LEU A 222 -24.10 -11.34 -8.61
N LEU A 223 -23.61 -12.43 -8.04
CA LEU A 223 -24.37 -13.69 -7.97
C LEU A 223 -25.56 -13.60 -7.00
N SER A 224 -25.46 -12.81 -5.92
CA SER A 224 -26.57 -12.59 -4.99
C SER A 224 -27.68 -11.71 -5.58
N ALA A 225 -27.31 -10.76 -6.42
CA ALA A 225 -28.23 -9.87 -7.11
C ALA A 225 -28.91 -10.52 -8.34
N SER A 226 -28.39 -11.65 -8.83
CA SER A 226 -28.93 -12.34 -10.01
C SER A 226 -29.84 -13.50 -9.59
N PRO A 227 -31.07 -13.55 -10.12
CA PRO A 227 -31.98 -14.69 -9.91
C PRO A 227 -31.53 -15.95 -10.67
N GLU A 228 -30.70 -15.81 -11.70
CA GLU A 228 -30.22 -16.88 -12.56
C GLU A 228 -28.69 -17.08 -12.42
N PRO A 229 -28.18 -18.29 -12.65
CA PRO A 229 -26.73 -18.55 -12.65
C PRO A 229 -26.00 -17.71 -13.69
N LEU A 230 -24.90 -17.06 -13.28
CA LEU A 230 -24.10 -16.24 -14.18
C LEU A 230 -22.93 -17.04 -14.78
N THR A 231 -22.71 -16.89 -16.08
CA THR A 231 -21.56 -17.53 -16.75
C THR A 231 -20.24 -16.80 -16.46
N ALA A 232 -19.12 -17.53 -16.55
CA ALA A 232 -17.79 -16.91 -16.42
C ALA A 232 -17.56 -15.78 -17.44
N ALA A 233 -18.11 -15.92 -18.65
CA ALA A 233 -18.02 -14.88 -19.68
C ALA A 233 -18.78 -13.61 -19.27
N HIS A 234 -19.97 -13.75 -18.69
CA HIS A 234 -20.76 -12.64 -18.19
C HIS A 234 -20.05 -11.94 -17.01
N LEU A 235 -19.60 -12.73 -16.01
CA LEU A 235 -18.84 -12.20 -14.87
C LEU A 235 -17.58 -11.44 -15.33
N ARG A 236 -16.84 -11.99 -16.31
CA ARG A 236 -15.67 -11.33 -16.87
C ARG A 236 -16.00 -9.98 -17.53
N SER A 237 -17.09 -9.95 -18.29
CA SER A 237 -17.54 -8.73 -19.01
C SER A 237 -17.95 -7.63 -18.02
N VAL A 238 -18.76 -7.96 -17.02
CA VAL A 238 -19.27 -7.02 -16.02
C VAL A 238 -18.15 -6.50 -15.11
N LEU A 239 -17.29 -7.41 -14.62
CA LEU A 239 -16.20 -7.08 -13.70
C LEU A 239 -14.98 -6.49 -14.39
N ARG A 240 -14.90 -6.57 -15.72
CA ARG A 240 -13.79 -6.10 -16.57
C ARG A 240 -12.42 -6.64 -16.11
N VAL A 241 -12.37 -7.92 -15.77
CA VAL A 241 -11.15 -8.57 -15.26
C VAL A 241 -10.55 -9.53 -16.29
N ARG A 242 -9.24 -9.82 -16.15
CA ARG A 242 -8.57 -10.85 -16.96
C ARG A 242 -9.06 -12.24 -16.57
N ASN A 243 -9.08 -13.15 -17.56
CA ASN A 243 -9.57 -14.50 -17.36
C ASN A 243 -8.87 -15.26 -16.22
N GLU A 244 -7.54 -15.13 -16.13
CA GLU A 244 -6.73 -15.78 -15.10
C GLU A 244 -7.17 -15.39 -13.68
N ARG A 245 -7.36 -14.08 -13.43
CA ARG A 245 -7.83 -13.58 -12.14
C ARG A 245 -9.25 -14.02 -11.80
N LEU A 246 -10.14 -14.05 -12.82
CA LEU A 246 -11.50 -14.51 -12.60
C LEU A 246 -11.50 -16.01 -12.23
N VAL A 247 -10.73 -16.82 -12.95
CA VAL A 247 -10.63 -18.27 -12.69
C VAL A 247 -10.07 -18.55 -11.29
N GLU A 248 -9.05 -17.78 -10.87
CA GLU A 248 -8.45 -17.90 -9.53
C GLU A 248 -9.47 -17.54 -8.43
N ALA A 249 -10.17 -16.41 -8.56
CA ALA A 249 -11.20 -15.99 -7.62
C ALA A 249 -12.38 -16.99 -7.56
N LEU A 250 -12.86 -17.49 -8.71
CA LEU A 250 -13.91 -18.49 -8.76
C LEU A 250 -13.49 -19.82 -8.10
N ARG A 251 -12.23 -20.24 -8.30
CA ARG A 251 -11.69 -21.46 -7.67
C ARG A 251 -11.66 -21.30 -6.14
N GLN A 252 -11.22 -20.16 -5.65
CA GLN A 252 -11.22 -19.87 -4.22
C GLN A 252 -12.63 -19.93 -3.63
N ILE A 253 -13.59 -19.21 -4.22
CA ILE A 253 -14.97 -19.12 -3.69
C ILE A 253 -15.66 -20.49 -3.77
N LEU A 254 -15.34 -21.31 -4.77
CA LEU A 254 -15.80 -22.70 -4.88
C LEU A 254 -15.21 -23.58 -3.77
N SER A 255 -13.92 -23.43 -3.46
CA SER A 255 -13.28 -24.19 -2.37
C SER A 255 -13.80 -23.79 -0.99
N GLU A 256 -14.27 -22.55 -0.83
CA GLU A 256 -14.94 -22.05 0.38
C GLU A 256 -16.42 -22.42 0.46
N HIS A 257 -16.95 -23.20 -0.51
CA HIS A 257 -18.36 -23.62 -0.62
C HIS A 257 -19.38 -22.45 -0.66
N LYS A 258 -18.93 -21.23 -0.96
CA LYS A 258 -19.79 -20.05 -1.05
C LYS A 258 -20.62 -20.01 -2.34
N ILE A 259 -20.11 -20.61 -3.40
CA ILE A 259 -20.82 -20.77 -4.68
C ILE A 259 -20.76 -22.22 -5.15
N HIS A 260 -21.66 -22.57 -6.06
CA HIS A 260 -21.64 -23.86 -6.74
C HIS A 260 -21.81 -23.66 -8.25
N ARG A 261 -21.34 -24.62 -9.01
CA ARG A 261 -21.46 -24.62 -10.47
C ARG A 261 -22.73 -25.32 -10.88
N ILE A 262 -23.53 -24.67 -11.73
CA ILE A 262 -24.76 -25.18 -12.31
C ILE A 262 -24.63 -25.10 -13.83
N ASP A 263 -24.68 -26.21 -14.52
CA ASP A 263 -24.52 -26.28 -15.99
C ASP A 263 -23.33 -25.44 -16.48
N ARG A 264 -23.60 -24.32 -17.12
CA ARG A 264 -22.59 -23.39 -17.66
C ARG A 264 -22.37 -22.15 -16.80
N GLY A 265 -22.98 -22.07 -15.61
CA GLY A 265 -22.95 -20.89 -14.74
C GLY A 265 -22.53 -21.18 -13.32
N TYR A 266 -22.53 -20.11 -12.51
CA TYR A 266 -22.26 -20.11 -11.07
C TYR A 266 -23.43 -19.48 -10.33
N ALA A 267 -23.76 -20.02 -9.15
CA ALA A 267 -24.80 -19.50 -8.26
C ALA A 267 -24.33 -19.58 -6.81
N ILE A 268 -24.92 -18.78 -5.93
CA ILE A 268 -24.62 -18.81 -4.49
C ILE A 268 -25.09 -20.13 -3.89
N GLY A 269 -24.27 -20.74 -3.03
CA GLY A 269 -24.62 -21.93 -2.28
C GLY A 269 -25.83 -21.65 -1.39
N LYS A 270 -26.87 -22.48 -1.50
CA LYS A 270 -28.00 -22.47 -0.56
C LYS A 270 -27.55 -23.09 0.75
N GLU A 271 -26.89 -22.36 1.61
CA GLU A 271 -26.84 -22.67 3.04
C GLU A 271 -27.70 -21.67 3.80
N SER A 272 -28.61 -22.23 4.65
CA SER A 272 -29.39 -21.55 5.68
C SER A 272 -30.58 -20.70 5.21
N ARG A 273 -31.58 -21.36 4.58
CA ARG A 273 -32.98 -20.97 4.71
C ARG A 273 -33.81 -22.04 5.38
N ASN A 274 -33.35 -22.59 6.50
CA ASN A 274 -34.22 -23.41 7.37
C ASN A 274 -33.68 -23.40 8.80
N GLN A 275 -33.94 -22.32 9.51
CA GLN A 275 -34.09 -22.29 10.97
C GLN A 275 -34.84 -21.01 11.36
N VAL A 276 -36.13 -20.95 11.00
CA VAL A 276 -37.14 -20.28 11.81
C VAL A 276 -38.22 -21.29 11.99
N ALA A 277 -38.26 -21.81 13.22
CA ALA A 277 -39.17 -22.80 13.71
C ALA A 277 -40.61 -22.29 13.73
N ASP A 278 -41.53 -23.15 13.38
CA ASP A 278 -42.91 -23.04 13.78
C ASP A 278 -43.12 -23.85 15.10
N PRO A 279 -43.62 -23.27 16.18
CA PRO A 279 -43.91 -23.99 17.43
C PRO A 279 -45.38 -24.34 17.51
N SER A 280 -45.76 -25.56 17.16
CA SER A 280 -46.98 -26.17 17.67
C SER A 280 -47.03 -27.67 17.36
N HIS A 281 -46.88 -28.55 18.34
CA HIS A 281 -47.81 -29.48 18.88
C HIS A 281 -47.17 -30.49 19.87
N SER A 282 -47.72 -30.44 21.03
CA SER A 282 -47.84 -31.37 22.16
C SER A 282 -47.69 -32.87 21.85
N ALA A 283 -46.97 -33.59 22.72
CA ALA A 283 -47.49 -34.66 23.60
C ALA A 283 -46.32 -35.45 24.23
N VAL A 284 -46.34 -35.51 25.55
CA VAL A 284 -45.63 -36.46 26.44
C VAL A 284 -46.35 -37.82 26.38
N PRO A 285 -45.73 -39.03 26.67
CA PRO A 285 -45.19 -39.31 28.00
C PRO A 285 -43.89 -40.21 28.04
N ASN A 286 -43.24 -40.08 29.18
CA ASN A 286 -42.27 -40.92 29.90
C ASN A 286 -42.90 -42.28 30.31
N PRO A 287 -42.23 -43.34 30.92
CA PRO A 287 -40.86 -43.41 31.48
C PRO A 287 -40.13 -44.76 31.28
N GLY A 288 -38.90 -44.89 31.73
CA GLY A 288 -38.23 -46.17 31.95
C GLY A 288 -36.73 -46.10 32.25
N THR A 289 -36.46 -45.94 33.51
CA THR A 289 -35.34 -46.41 34.38
C THR A 289 -34.44 -47.50 33.80
N TYR A 290 -33.13 -47.38 34.02
CA TYR A 290 -32.17 -48.26 34.77
C TYR A 290 -30.77 -47.64 34.64
N GLN A 291 -30.17 -47.18 35.69
CA GLN A 291 -29.21 -47.62 36.69
C GLN A 291 -27.95 -48.32 36.13
N ALA A 292 -26.82 -47.67 36.47
CA ALA A 292 -25.64 -48.12 37.22
C ALA A 292 -24.60 -48.87 36.37
N GLU A 293 -23.32 -48.71 36.51
CA GLU A 293 -22.36 -48.57 37.61
C GLU A 293 -20.94 -48.37 37.05
N HIS A 294 -20.15 -47.61 37.78
CA HIS A 294 -18.75 -47.75 38.14
C HIS A 294 -17.69 -48.34 37.20
N LYS A 295 -16.59 -47.65 36.95
CA LYS A 295 -15.34 -47.84 37.70
C LYS A 295 -14.24 -46.83 37.37
N LEU A 296 -13.68 -46.31 38.43
CA LEU A 296 -12.43 -45.64 38.62
C LEU A 296 -11.21 -46.39 38.03
N GLY A 297 -10.19 -45.62 37.65
CA GLY A 297 -8.82 -46.06 37.41
C GLY A 297 -7.86 -44.92 37.30
N ARG A 298 -7.32 -44.45 38.44
CA ARG A 298 -6.10 -43.64 38.58
C ARG A 298 -4.86 -44.44 38.17
N VAL A 299 -3.79 -43.77 37.71
CA VAL A 299 -2.43 -43.64 38.29
C VAL A 299 -1.50 -43.17 37.17
N SER A 300 -0.93 -41.97 37.27
CA SER A 300 0.46 -41.64 37.61
C SER A 300 1.59 -42.22 36.72
N SER A 301 2.28 -41.40 35.99
CA SER A 301 3.65 -40.95 36.23
C SER A 301 3.96 -39.74 35.37
#